data_dec42ab2647a57c26ce5eae66c56d055
#
_entry.id   dec42ab2647a57c26ce5eae66c56d055
#
_cell.length_a   1.000
_cell.length_b   1.000
_cell.length_c   1.000
_cell.angle_alpha   90.00
_cell.angle_beta   90.00
_cell.angle_gamma   90.00
#
_symmetry.space_group_name_H-M   'P 1'
#
loop_
_entity.id
_entity.type
_entity.pdbx_description
1 polymer ?
#
loop_
_entity_poly.entity_id
_entity_poly.type
_entity_poly.pdbx_seq_one_letter_code
_entity_poly.pdbx_strand_id
1 'polypeptide(L)'
;MPPLRWTFGALAISLLGLAPSTAHAQESEPLAIVVNRNNPVTEISLVDLRRVFRGQRSRWSNGRRVTLVMRDPGAPEREAILKALYGVAEMEYRRTYLQAVFSGEASDAPKTLASTNGVLRFVYNVPGAIGYVRARDVDPSVKMLRIDGRLPGEPGYRLEVSAQ
;
A
#
# COMPACT_ATOMS: atom_id res chain seq x y z
N MET A 1 -78.18 21.72 35.19
CA MET A 1 -77.24 22.10 34.15
C MET A 1 -75.84 21.89 34.69
N PRO A 2 -75.13 20.82 34.35
CA PRO A 2 -73.76 20.64 34.75
C PRO A 2 -72.74 21.15 33.67
N PRO A 3 -71.56 21.65 34.03
CA PRO A 3 -70.60 22.22 33.09
C PRO A 3 -69.78 21.19 32.42
N LEU A 4 -69.52 21.41 31.14
CA LEU A 4 -68.73 20.64 30.19
C LEU A 4 -67.24 20.76 30.56
N ARG A 5 -66.56 19.62 30.93
CA ARG A 5 -65.12 19.53 31.18
C ARG A 5 -64.38 19.17 29.88
N TRP A 6 -63.63 20.12 29.41
CA TRP A 6 -62.69 19.91 28.27
C TRP A 6 -61.40 19.31 28.81
N THR A 7 -61.11 18.08 28.42
CA THR A 7 -59.85 17.43 28.67
C THR A 7 -58.90 17.69 27.49
N PHE A 8 -57.87 18.52 27.74
CA PHE A 8 -56.78 18.70 26.79
C PHE A 8 -55.88 17.45 26.80
N GLY A 9 -55.91 16.68 25.72
CA GLY A 9 -54.98 15.62 25.48
C GLY A 9 -53.61 16.18 25.05
N ALA A 10 -52.59 16.02 25.90
CA ALA A 10 -51.22 16.36 25.56
C ALA A 10 -50.65 15.34 24.57
N LEU A 11 -50.42 15.77 23.35
CA LEU A 11 -49.73 14.99 22.32
C LEU A 11 -48.23 15.08 22.58
N ALA A 12 -47.63 14.02 23.14
CA ALA A 12 -46.20 13.92 23.33
C ALA A 12 -45.55 13.53 21.97
N ILE A 13 -44.92 14.50 21.32
CA ILE A 13 -44.10 14.28 20.12
C ILE A 13 -42.75 13.76 20.60
N SER A 14 -42.54 12.45 20.48
CA SER A 14 -41.22 11.81 20.68
C SER A 14 -40.34 12.17 19.49
N LEU A 15 -39.42 13.12 19.66
CA LEU A 15 -38.30 13.33 18.71
C LEU A 15 -37.34 12.15 18.85
N LEU A 16 -37.42 11.21 17.90
CA LEU A 16 -36.36 10.23 17.69
C LEU A 16 -35.14 10.97 17.14
N GLY A 17 -34.14 11.22 17.99
CA GLY A 17 -32.86 11.77 17.58
C GLY A 17 -32.14 10.77 16.68
N LEU A 18 -32.04 11.04 15.37
CA LEU A 18 -31.07 10.40 14.50
C LEU A 18 -29.67 10.84 14.96
N ALA A 19 -28.99 9.98 15.71
CA ALA A 19 -27.56 10.15 15.95
C ALA A 19 -26.84 10.00 14.59
N PRO A 20 -25.99 10.95 14.16
CA PRO A 20 -25.18 10.75 12.98
C PRO A 20 -24.25 9.58 13.25
N SER A 21 -24.40 8.49 12.49
CA SER A 21 -23.38 7.43 12.40
C SER A 21 -22.12 8.07 11.83
N THR A 22 -21.14 8.37 12.69
CA THR A 22 -19.79 8.67 12.26
C THR A 22 -19.23 7.40 11.67
N ALA A 23 -19.40 7.21 10.35
CA ALA A 23 -18.65 6.24 9.61
C ALA A 23 -17.17 6.59 9.84
N HIS A 24 -16.48 5.79 10.64
CA HIS A 24 -15.03 5.83 10.72
C HIS A 24 -14.53 5.51 9.30
N ALA A 25 -14.21 6.55 8.54
CA ALA A 25 -13.43 6.40 7.34
C ALA A 25 -12.14 5.69 7.80
N GLN A 26 -11.97 4.45 7.35
CA GLN A 26 -10.77 3.67 7.65
C GLN A 26 -9.62 4.48 7.08
N GLU A 27 -8.85 5.14 7.95
CA GLU A 27 -7.71 5.96 7.52
C GLU A 27 -6.76 5.06 6.75
N SER A 28 -6.59 5.35 5.48
CA SER A 28 -5.59 4.70 4.66
C SER A 28 -4.30 5.51 4.72
N GLU A 29 -3.17 4.82 4.82
CA GLU A 29 -1.85 5.45 4.82
C GLU A 29 -1.17 5.20 3.47
N PRO A 30 -0.62 6.24 2.82
CA PRO A 30 0.07 6.05 1.56
C PRO A 30 1.36 5.25 1.75
N LEU A 31 1.60 4.30 0.82
CA LEU A 31 2.86 3.57 0.69
C LEU A 31 3.78 4.28 -0.30
N ALA A 32 5.01 4.55 0.11
CA ALA A 32 6.05 5.07 -0.75
C ALA A 32 6.84 3.93 -1.40
N ILE A 33 7.03 3.99 -2.71
CA ILE A 33 8.01 3.17 -3.42
C ILE A 33 9.35 3.87 -3.29
N VAL A 34 10.34 3.14 -2.77
CA VAL A 34 11.68 3.67 -2.49
C VAL A 34 12.74 2.92 -3.29
N VAL A 35 13.72 3.67 -3.78
CA VAL A 35 14.88 3.16 -4.50
C VAL A 35 16.16 3.74 -3.93
N ASN A 36 17.30 3.13 -4.26
CA ASN A 36 18.60 3.69 -3.92
C ASN A 36 18.74 5.11 -4.50
N ARG A 37 19.41 6.03 -3.77
CA ARG A 37 19.59 7.43 -4.20
C ARG A 37 20.27 7.56 -5.56
N ASN A 38 21.17 6.62 -5.90
CA ASN A 38 21.90 6.60 -7.17
C ASN A 38 21.11 5.92 -8.31
N ASN A 39 19.87 5.50 -8.07
CA ASN A 39 19.00 4.99 -9.12
C ASN A 39 18.63 6.16 -10.07
N PRO A 40 18.74 6.02 -11.41
CA PRO A 40 18.41 7.11 -12.34
C PRO A 40 16.91 7.44 -12.39
N VAL A 41 16.06 6.49 -11.98
CA VAL A 41 14.60 6.65 -12.05
C VAL A 41 14.11 7.57 -10.93
N THR A 42 13.28 8.56 -11.28
CA THR A 42 12.60 9.46 -10.35
C THR A 42 11.08 9.29 -10.38
N GLU A 43 10.59 8.71 -11.47
CA GLU A 43 9.19 8.45 -11.71
C GLU A 43 9.00 7.12 -12.43
N ILE A 44 7.91 6.42 -12.15
CA ILE A 44 7.53 5.19 -12.83
C ILE A 44 6.01 5.12 -12.97
N SER A 45 5.50 4.61 -14.09
CA SER A 45 4.07 4.34 -14.21
C SER A 45 3.67 3.16 -13.34
N LEU A 46 2.41 3.14 -12.88
CA LEU A 46 1.89 1.99 -12.14
C LEU A 46 1.98 0.68 -12.95
N VAL A 47 1.84 0.78 -14.28
CA VAL A 47 1.98 -0.36 -15.18
C VAL A 47 3.42 -0.90 -15.17
N ASP A 48 4.41 -0.03 -15.28
CA ASP A 48 5.82 -0.44 -15.26
C ASP A 48 6.26 -0.90 -13.87
N LEU A 49 5.74 -0.30 -12.81
CA LEU A 49 5.96 -0.76 -11.45
C LEU A 49 5.47 -2.21 -11.28
N ARG A 50 4.29 -2.53 -11.79
CA ARG A 50 3.77 -3.92 -11.81
C ARG A 50 4.70 -4.87 -12.56
N ARG A 51 5.25 -4.44 -13.69
CA ARG A 51 6.23 -5.25 -14.46
C ARG A 51 7.52 -5.51 -13.67
N VAL A 52 8.02 -4.49 -12.96
CA VAL A 52 9.18 -4.63 -12.07
C VAL A 52 8.90 -5.63 -10.97
N PHE A 53 7.77 -5.49 -10.25
CA PHE A 53 7.43 -6.36 -9.14
C PHE A 53 7.16 -7.81 -9.58
N ARG A 54 6.62 -8.01 -10.79
CA ARG A 54 6.38 -9.34 -11.37
C ARG A 54 7.61 -9.96 -12.05
N GLY A 55 8.79 -9.30 -11.97
CA GLY A 55 10.01 -9.79 -12.59
C GLY A 55 10.08 -9.64 -14.11
N GLN A 56 9.06 -9.05 -14.74
CA GLN A 56 9.00 -8.83 -16.19
C GLN A 56 9.96 -7.71 -16.66
N ARG A 57 10.45 -6.91 -15.74
CA ARG A 57 11.49 -5.92 -15.95
C ARG A 57 12.59 -6.13 -14.92
N SER A 58 13.68 -6.74 -15.31
CA SER A 58 14.78 -7.16 -14.42
C SER A 58 15.94 -6.18 -14.38
N ARG A 59 15.92 -5.10 -15.19
CA ARG A 59 16.99 -4.10 -15.26
C ARG A 59 16.44 -2.68 -15.29
N TRP A 60 17.16 -1.79 -14.67
CA TRP A 60 16.98 -0.33 -14.77
C TRP A 60 17.52 0.20 -16.10
N SER A 61 17.20 1.44 -16.47
CA SER A 61 17.66 2.10 -17.71
C SER A 61 19.18 2.20 -17.81
N ASN A 62 19.90 2.21 -16.69
CA ASN A 62 21.35 2.20 -16.62
C ASN A 62 21.98 0.78 -16.67
N GLY A 63 21.20 -0.23 -17.01
CA GLY A 63 21.64 -1.63 -17.09
C GLY A 63 21.77 -2.37 -15.76
N ARG A 64 21.66 -1.69 -14.62
CA ARG A 64 21.74 -2.34 -13.30
C ARG A 64 20.56 -3.27 -13.10
N ARG A 65 20.83 -4.43 -12.47
CA ARG A 65 19.79 -5.39 -12.11
C ARG A 65 18.84 -4.80 -11.06
N VAL A 66 17.55 -5.05 -11.22
CA VAL A 66 16.54 -4.75 -10.20
C VAL A 66 16.68 -5.78 -9.07
N THR A 67 16.78 -5.31 -7.84
CA THR A 67 16.71 -6.15 -6.63
C THR A 67 15.46 -5.80 -5.86
N LEU A 68 14.44 -6.65 -5.96
CA LEU A 68 13.17 -6.44 -5.30
C LEU A 68 13.26 -6.77 -3.81
N VAL A 69 12.79 -5.84 -2.98
CA VAL A 69 12.69 -5.99 -1.53
C VAL A 69 11.22 -6.01 -1.14
N MET A 70 10.82 -7.02 -0.39
CA MET A 70 9.47 -7.16 0.13
C MET A 70 9.48 -7.25 1.66
N ARG A 71 8.38 -6.87 2.29
CA ARG A 71 8.15 -7.12 3.72
C ARG A 71 7.84 -8.60 3.94
N ASP A 72 8.03 -9.08 5.16
CA ASP A 72 7.66 -10.43 5.55
C ASP A 72 6.16 -10.69 5.35
N PRO A 73 5.75 -11.96 5.12
CA PRO A 73 4.34 -12.36 5.12
C PRO A 73 3.63 -11.92 6.40
N GLY A 74 2.39 -11.41 6.27
CA GLY A 74 1.60 -10.88 7.39
C GLY A 74 1.82 -9.39 7.67
N ALA A 75 2.82 -8.75 7.06
CA ALA A 75 2.95 -7.29 7.16
C ALA A 75 1.85 -6.60 6.33
N PRO A 76 1.11 -5.61 6.91
CA PRO A 76 0.03 -4.92 6.20
C PRO A 76 0.49 -4.25 4.90
N GLU A 77 1.71 -3.72 4.90
CA GLU A 77 2.31 -3.12 3.70
C GLU A 77 2.51 -4.15 2.59
N ARG A 78 2.85 -5.40 2.94
CA ARG A 78 2.98 -6.49 1.96
C ARG A 78 1.63 -6.85 1.38
N GLU A 79 0.59 -6.99 2.20
CA GLU A 79 -0.77 -7.29 1.74
C GLU A 79 -1.28 -6.22 0.77
N ALA A 80 -1.07 -4.94 1.11
CA ALA A 80 -1.44 -3.82 0.25
C ALA A 80 -0.72 -3.87 -1.11
N ILE A 81 0.58 -4.15 -1.13
CA ILE A 81 1.37 -4.28 -2.36
C ILE A 81 0.93 -5.50 -3.18
N LEU A 82 0.68 -6.65 -2.56
CA LEU A 82 0.18 -7.82 -3.25
C LEU A 82 -1.15 -7.53 -3.93
N LYS A 83 -2.07 -6.88 -3.25
CA LYS A 83 -3.35 -6.46 -3.82
C LYS A 83 -3.19 -5.45 -4.95
N ALA A 84 -2.38 -4.40 -4.76
CA ALA A 84 -2.26 -3.30 -5.71
C ALA A 84 -1.46 -3.66 -6.98
N LEU A 85 -0.36 -4.41 -6.83
CA LEU A 85 0.58 -4.68 -7.92
C LEU A 85 0.41 -6.07 -8.53
N TYR A 86 0.05 -7.08 -7.73
CA TYR A 86 -0.14 -8.44 -8.21
C TYR A 86 -1.62 -8.80 -8.43
N GLY A 87 -2.54 -8.17 -7.70
CA GLY A 87 -3.97 -8.45 -7.76
C GLY A 87 -4.37 -9.74 -7.02
N VAL A 88 -3.55 -10.23 -6.11
CA VAL A 88 -3.71 -11.51 -5.41
C VAL A 88 -3.49 -11.37 -3.90
N ALA A 89 -3.98 -12.36 -3.14
CA ALA A 89 -3.70 -12.50 -1.72
C ALA A 89 -2.38 -13.29 -1.49
N GLU A 90 -1.85 -13.26 -0.26
CA GLU A 90 -0.58 -13.90 0.11
C GLU A 90 -0.53 -15.39 -0.23
N MET A 91 -1.61 -16.13 -0.02
CA MET A 91 -1.64 -17.57 -0.29
C MET A 91 -1.53 -17.89 -1.77
N GLU A 92 -2.19 -17.10 -2.62
CA GLU A 92 -2.12 -17.25 -4.08
C GLU A 92 -0.75 -16.82 -4.61
N TYR A 93 -0.20 -15.69 -4.10
CA TYR A 93 1.15 -15.27 -4.40
C TYR A 93 2.17 -16.37 -4.10
N ARG A 94 2.10 -16.96 -2.91
CA ARG A 94 3.00 -18.05 -2.50
C ARG A 94 2.89 -19.27 -3.42
N ARG A 95 1.66 -19.66 -3.79
CA ARG A 95 1.44 -20.79 -4.73
C ARG A 95 2.08 -20.51 -6.08
N THR A 96 1.79 -19.34 -6.67
CA THR A 96 2.32 -18.96 -7.98
C THR A 96 3.85 -18.83 -7.94
N TYR A 97 4.40 -18.26 -6.88
CA TYR A 97 5.83 -18.15 -6.70
C TYR A 97 6.53 -19.51 -6.60
N LEU A 98 5.99 -20.43 -5.80
CA LEU A 98 6.53 -21.80 -5.70
C LEU A 98 6.49 -22.52 -7.04
N GLN A 99 5.41 -22.40 -7.80
CA GLN A 99 5.32 -22.96 -9.16
C GLN A 99 6.43 -22.40 -10.06
N ALA A 100 6.63 -21.09 -10.07
CA ALA A 100 7.67 -20.43 -10.87
C ALA A 100 9.10 -20.87 -10.46
N VAL A 101 9.35 -21.14 -9.17
CA VAL A 101 10.61 -21.69 -8.68
C VAL A 101 10.82 -23.13 -9.19
N PHE A 102 9.80 -23.97 -9.09
CA PHE A 102 9.87 -25.36 -9.52
C PHE A 102 9.99 -25.52 -11.05
N SER A 103 9.37 -24.61 -11.83
CA SER A 103 9.49 -24.58 -13.29
C SER A 103 10.81 -23.95 -13.79
N GLY A 104 11.62 -23.36 -12.90
CA GLY A 104 12.83 -22.65 -13.26
C GLY A 104 12.60 -21.26 -13.90
N GLU A 105 11.35 -20.77 -13.89
CA GLU A 105 10.99 -19.45 -14.42
C GLU A 105 11.36 -18.30 -13.47
N ALA A 106 11.38 -18.57 -12.16
CA ALA A 106 11.82 -17.59 -11.18
C ALA A 106 13.34 -17.60 -11.05
N SER A 107 13.98 -16.64 -11.67
CA SER A 107 15.43 -16.49 -11.61
C SER A 107 15.94 -15.85 -10.31
N ASP A 108 15.13 -15.06 -9.65
CA ASP A 108 15.50 -14.30 -8.44
C ASP A 108 14.34 -14.18 -7.46
N ALA A 109 14.55 -14.71 -6.26
CA ALA A 109 13.63 -14.47 -5.15
C ALA A 109 13.70 -13.02 -4.67
N PRO A 110 12.56 -12.37 -4.42
CA PRO A 110 12.55 -11.10 -3.71
C PRO A 110 13.26 -11.23 -2.35
N LYS A 111 14.08 -10.25 -2.00
CA LYS A 111 14.64 -10.16 -0.64
C LYS A 111 13.52 -9.85 0.32
N THR A 112 13.32 -10.69 1.33
CA THR A 112 12.28 -10.49 2.35
C THR A 112 12.88 -9.93 3.63
N LEU A 113 12.27 -8.90 4.20
CA LEU A 113 12.77 -8.19 5.38
C LEU A 113 11.64 -7.91 6.39
N ALA A 114 11.94 -8.14 7.67
CA ALA A 114 10.98 -8.07 8.77
C ALA A 114 10.61 -6.63 9.19
N SER A 115 11.43 -5.62 8.89
CA SER A 115 11.21 -4.27 9.41
C SER A 115 11.36 -3.20 8.34
N THR A 116 10.69 -2.06 8.55
CA THR A 116 10.84 -0.84 7.75
C THR A 116 12.29 -0.37 7.68
N ASN A 117 12.97 -0.32 8.83
CA ASN A 117 14.40 0.06 8.87
C ASN A 117 15.28 -0.93 8.08
N GLY A 118 14.94 -2.22 8.09
CA GLY A 118 15.61 -3.22 7.27
C GLY A 118 15.48 -2.91 5.78
N VAL A 119 14.27 -2.56 5.33
CA VAL A 119 14.02 -2.16 3.94
C VAL A 119 14.84 -0.92 3.57
N LEU A 120 14.77 0.16 4.36
CA LEU A 120 15.50 1.40 4.10
C LEU A 120 17.01 1.18 4.03
N ARG A 121 17.58 0.46 4.99
CA ARG A 121 19.02 0.12 4.99
C ARG A 121 19.43 -0.73 3.79
N PHE A 122 18.63 -1.71 3.41
CA PHE A 122 18.93 -2.54 2.26
C PHE A 122 18.89 -1.71 0.96
N VAL A 123 17.85 -0.91 0.78
CA VAL A 123 17.70 -0.02 -0.39
C VAL A 123 18.83 0.99 -0.46
N TYR A 124 19.25 1.57 0.67
CA TYR A 124 20.40 2.47 0.74
C TYR A 124 21.71 1.82 0.28
N ASN A 125 21.98 0.57 0.70
CA ASN A 125 23.24 -0.10 0.43
C ASN A 125 23.30 -0.79 -0.96
N VAL A 126 22.14 -1.05 -1.60
CA VAL A 126 22.07 -1.81 -2.86
C VAL A 126 21.60 -0.92 -4.00
N PRO A 127 22.49 -0.48 -4.90
CA PRO A 127 22.16 0.51 -5.94
C PRO A 127 21.03 0.12 -6.91
N GLY A 128 20.73 -1.17 -7.05
CA GLY A 128 19.62 -1.67 -7.88
C GLY A 128 18.33 -1.95 -7.12
N ALA A 129 18.31 -1.74 -5.80
CA ALA A 129 17.18 -2.10 -4.97
C ALA A 129 15.97 -1.19 -5.18
N ILE A 130 14.80 -1.83 -5.09
CA ILE A 130 13.49 -1.20 -5.00
C ILE A 130 12.69 -1.90 -3.90
N GLY A 131 12.03 -1.13 -3.07
CA GLY A 131 11.17 -1.60 -2.01
C GLY A 131 10.03 -0.65 -1.73
N TYR A 132 9.32 -0.86 -0.64
CA TYR A 132 8.22 -0.02 -0.20
C TYR A 132 8.18 0.09 1.32
N VAL A 133 7.76 1.25 1.79
CA VAL A 133 7.53 1.56 3.21
C VAL A 133 6.33 2.50 3.32
N ARG A 134 5.79 2.73 4.50
CA ARG A 134 4.81 3.80 4.71
C ARG A 134 5.47 5.14 4.41
N ALA A 135 4.73 6.05 3.78
CA ALA A 135 5.30 7.33 3.33
C ALA A 135 5.91 8.15 4.49
N ARG A 136 5.31 8.06 5.68
CA ARG A 136 5.80 8.73 6.90
C ARG A 136 7.15 8.21 7.41
N ASP A 137 7.53 6.98 7.02
CA ASP A 137 8.76 6.32 7.47
C ASP A 137 9.94 6.55 6.52
N VAL A 138 9.71 7.23 5.39
CA VAL A 138 10.77 7.52 4.42
C VAL A 138 11.75 8.53 5.00
N ASP A 139 13.03 8.18 4.99
CA ASP A 139 14.11 9.06 5.40
C ASP A 139 14.99 9.51 4.21
N PRO A 140 15.89 10.49 4.39
CA PRO A 140 16.74 11.00 3.32
C PRO A 140 17.78 10.01 2.76
N SER A 141 17.94 8.82 3.35
CA SER A 141 18.91 7.82 2.89
C SER A 141 18.49 7.18 1.54
N VAL A 142 17.20 7.17 1.25
CA VAL A 142 16.62 6.60 0.05
C VAL A 142 15.95 7.67 -0.82
N LYS A 143 15.57 7.30 -2.05
CA LYS A 143 14.81 8.16 -2.95
C LYS A 143 13.41 7.59 -3.14
N MET A 144 12.38 8.43 -2.94
CA MET A 144 10.98 8.12 -3.22
C MET A 144 10.69 8.34 -4.70
N LEU A 145 9.97 7.39 -5.31
CA LEU A 145 9.51 7.51 -6.69
C LEU A 145 8.12 8.15 -6.77
N ARG A 146 7.92 8.97 -7.81
CA ARG A 146 6.57 9.34 -8.26
C ARG A 146 5.93 8.16 -8.99
N ILE A 147 4.66 7.91 -8.72
CA ILE A 147 3.86 6.91 -9.43
C ILE A 147 2.80 7.63 -10.26
N ASP A 148 2.84 7.45 -11.57
CA ASP A 148 1.98 8.20 -12.52
C ASP A 148 2.03 9.72 -12.26
N GLY A 149 3.23 10.27 -12.01
CA GLY A 149 3.48 11.68 -11.73
C GLY A 149 3.17 12.15 -10.31
N ARG A 150 2.65 11.28 -9.43
CA ARG A 150 2.18 11.63 -8.08
C ARG A 150 3.08 11.09 -6.97
N LEU A 151 3.26 11.89 -5.93
CA LEU A 151 3.87 11.47 -4.67
C LEU A 151 2.81 10.86 -3.73
N PRO A 152 3.23 10.03 -2.77
CA PRO A 152 2.36 9.53 -1.71
C PRO A 152 1.61 10.66 -1.00
N GLY A 153 0.29 10.50 -0.84
CA GLY A 153 -0.59 11.51 -0.23
C GLY A 153 -1.17 12.53 -1.20
N GLU A 154 -0.68 12.62 -2.45
CA GLU A 154 -1.30 13.49 -3.45
C GLU A 154 -2.62 12.89 -3.98
N PRO A 155 -3.61 13.71 -4.36
CA PRO A 155 -4.89 13.23 -4.89
C PRO A 155 -4.70 12.29 -6.08
N GLY A 156 -5.32 11.09 -6.00
CA GLY A 156 -5.22 10.06 -7.04
C GLY A 156 -3.99 9.16 -6.95
N TYR A 157 -3.17 9.28 -5.90
CA TYR A 157 -2.16 8.27 -5.58
C TYR A 157 -2.85 6.95 -5.19
N ARG A 158 -2.31 5.80 -5.63
CA ARG A 158 -3.05 4.52 -5.61
C ARG A 158 -2.46 3.45 -4.69
N LEU A 159 -1.33 3.71 -4.08
CA LEU A 159 -0.70 2.73 -3.20
C LEU A 159 -0.93 3.12 -1.74
N GLU A 160 -1.87 2.43 -1.10
CA GLU A 160 -2.28 2.72 0.27
C GLU A 160 -2.38 1.43 1.07
N VAL A 161 -2.10 1.53 2.35
CA VAL A 161 -2.30 0.48 3.35
C VAL A 161 -3.39 0.93 4.33
N SER A 162 -4.27 0.02 4.70
CA SER A 162 -5.26 0.32 5.74
C SER A 162 -4.55 0.62 7.07
N ALA A 163 -4.94 1.70 7.74
CA ALA A 163 -4.50 1.94 9.10
C ALA A 163 -5.05 0.80 10.00
N GLN A 164 -4.21 0.28 10.86
CA GLN A 164 -4.59 -0.67 11.92
C GLN A 164 -4.91 0.07 13.19
#